data_a87920a54549ba770780e5b43b239078
#
_entry.id   a87920a54549ba770780e5b43b239078
#
_cell.length_a   1.000
_cell.length_b   1.000
_cell.length_c   1.000
_cell.angle_alpha   90.00
_cell.angle_beta   90.00
_cell.angle_gamma   90.00
#
_symmetry.space_group_name_H-M   'P 1'
#
loop_
_entity.id
_entity.type
_entity.pdbx_description
1 polymer ?
#
loop_
_entity_poly.entity_id
_entity_poly.type
_entity_poly.pdbx_seq_one_letter_code
_entity_poly.pdbx_strand_id
1 'polypeptide(L)'
;MTETQDVVQKPPRTEPAKSTLPQPGKPVPSRAYPGALIVVEGTDGSGKSTQLYLLKRWLEIGGYRLHFTEWNSSPLVKSATRRGRQRRLLTPTTFSLLHAADFADRCERQIMPLLQGDYLVLADRYIYTAFARDAARGCPARWLRNLYRFAPVPDITFYFRAPLDVAVHRILSGRPKLKYYEAGMDLGMSYDRAESFRLFQARILEEYDKMVDTDNFVVLDGTLPVNKLQKQMRDIVASKIELKRFAPRLPEPE
;
A
#
# COMPACT_ATOMS: atom_id res chain seq x y z
N MET A 1 -3.00 -56.83 -29.75
CA MET A 1 -2.85 -55.37 -29.71
C MET A 1 -3.51 -54.93 -28.40
N THR A 2 -2.70 -54.76 -27.37
CA THR A 2 -3.12 -54.39 -26.00
C THR A 2 -2.88 -52.90 -25.80
N GLU A 3 -3.91 -52.12 -25.72
CA GLU A 3 -3.87 -50.70 -25.38
C GLU A 3 -3.50 -50.52 -23.92
N THR A 4 -2.36 -49.93 -23.65
CA THR A 4 -1.90 -49.49 -22.33
C THR A 4 -2.55 -48.13 -22.04
N GLN A 5 -3.50 -48.09 -21.13
CA GLN A 5 -4.06 -46.81 -20.62
C GLN A 5 -3.05 -46.17 -19.66
N ASP A 6 -2.45 -45.07 -20.08
CA ASP A 6 -1.66 -44.19 -19.20
C ASP A 6 -2.59 -43.50 -18.17
N VAL A 7 -2.49 -43.95 -16.93
CA VAL A 7 -3.16 -43.33 -15.79
C VAL A 7 -2.32 -42.09 -15.39
N VAL A 8 -2.73 -40.93 -15.83
CA VAL A 8 -2.17 -39.65 -15.37
C VAL A 8 -2.53 -39.47 -13.88
N GLN A 9 -1.55 -39.71 -13.01
CA GLN A 9 -1.67 -39.44 -11.59
C GLN A 9 -1.79 -37.92 -11.36
N LYS A 10 -2.93 -37.48 -10.82
CA LYS A 10 -3.12 -36.12 -10.33
C LYS A 10 -2.12 -35.83 -9.20
N PRO A 11 -1.40 -34.67 -9.22
CA PRO A 11 -0.52 -34.29 -8.12
C PRO A 11 -1.31 -34.21 -6.80
N PRO A 12 -0.68 -34.55 -5.66
CA PRO A 12 -1.34 -34.50 -4.35
C PRO A 12 -1.84 -33.09 -4.07
N ARG A 13 -3.10 -32.98 -3.63
CA ARG A 13 -3.66 -31.74 -3.14
C ARG A 13 -2.89 -31.34 -1.87
N THR A 14 -2.04 -30.31 -1.96
CA THR A 14 -1.50 -29.66 -0.77
C THR A 14 -2.66 -29.04 0.00
N GLU A 15 -2.82 -29.43 1.26
CA GLU A 15 -3.79 -28.80 2.16
C GLU A 15 -3.51 -27.27 2.18
N PRO A 16 -4.57 -26.44 2.14
CA PRO A 16 -4.38 -25.00 2.28
C PRO A 16 -3.74 -24.74 3.65
N ALA A 17 -2.63 -23.97 3.64
CA ALA A 17 -1.98 -23.54 4.86
C ALA A 17 -3.03 -22.95 5.82
N LYS A 18 -3.02 -23.39 7.07
CA LYS A 18 -3.93 -22.85 8.10
C LYS A 18 -3.77 -21.33 8.14
N SER A 19 -4.85 -20.59 7.95
CA SER A 19 -4.87 -19.13 8.02
C SER A 19 -4.29 -18.71 9.37
N THR A 20 -3.19 -17.95 9.33
CA THR A 20 -2.54 -17.37 10.49
C THR A 20 -3.13 -16.00 10.84
N LEU A 21 -4.30 -15.67 10.28
CA LEU A 21 -4.96 -14.40 10.55
C LEU A 21 -5.27 -14.24 12.04
N PRO A 22 -4.97 -13.07 12.63
CA PRO A 22 -5.42 -12.74 13.98
C PRO A 22 -6.93 -12.87 14.07
N GLN A 23 -7.41 -13.41 15.18
CA GLN A 23 -8.86 -13.56 15.40
C GLN A 23 -9.60 -12.23 15.25
N PRO A 24 -10.78 -12.18 14.63
CA PRO A 24 -11.52 -10.93 14.43
C PRO A 24 -11.86 -10.32 15.79
N GLY A 25 -11.29 -9.17 16.10
CA GLY A 25 -11.63 -8.46 17.34
C GLY A 25 -10.70 -7.34 17.80
N LYS A 26 -9.39 -7.43 17.59
CA LYS A 26 -8.46 -6.37 18.04
C LYS A 26 -7.44 -6.05 16.96
N PRO A 27 -7.08 -4.77 16.75
CA PRO A 27 -5.92 -4.41 15.92
C PRO A 27 -4.68 -5.11 16.46
N VAL A 28 -3.89 -5.72 15.56
CA VAL A 28 -2.62 -6.33 15.97
C VAL A 28 -1.62 -5.20 16.22
N PRO A 29 -1.09 -5.04 17.46
CA PRO A 29 -0.12 -3.98 17.73
C PRO A 29 1.12 -4.13 16.83
N SER A 30 1.71 -3.02 16.38
CA SER A 30 2.95 -3.02 15.59
C SER A 30 4.09 -3.82 16.24
N ARG A 31 4.16 -3.81 17.56
CA ARG A 31 5.16 -4.56 18.35
C ARG A 31 4.89 -6.07 18.48
N ALA A 32 3.86 -6.61 17.83
CA ALA A 32 3.58 -8.04 17.84
C ALA A 32 4.59 -8.85 16.99
N TYR A 33 5.37 -8.18 16.16
CA TYR A 33 6.34 -8.80 15.26
C TYR A 33 7.77 -8.31 15.53
N PRO A 34 8.80 -9.17 15.36
CA PRO A 34 10.19 -8.75 15.42
C PRO A 34 10.59 -7.83 14.27
N GLY A 35 9.94 -7.91 13.12
CA GLY A 35 10.13 -7.03 11.98
C GLY A 35 9.55 -5.62 12.19
N ALA A 36 9.80 -4.71 11.25
CA ALA A 36 9.24 -3.37 11.27
C ALA A 36 8.58 -3.01 9.93
N LEU A 37 7.47 -2.27 10.00
CA LEU A 37 6.67 -1.87 8.85
C LEU A 37 6.68 -0.34 8.70
N ILE A 38 7.25 0.12 7.58
CA ILE A 38 7.24 1.53 7.17
C ILE A 38 6.29 1.67 5.98
N VAL A 39 5.34 2.58 6.09
CA VAL A 39 4.34 2.86 5.07
C VAL A 39 4.51 4.27 4.53
N VAL A 40 4.34 4.45 3.23
CA VAL A 40 4.37 5.75 2.57
C VAL A 40 3.05 6.00 1.85
N GLU A 41 2.36 7.06 2.26
CA GLU A 41 1.04 7.45 1.81
C GLU A 41 0.99 8.87 1.24
N GLY A 42 -0.07 9.19 0.54
CA GLY A 42 -0.35 10.53 0.00
C GLY A 42 -1.07 10.51 -1.34
N THR A 43 -1.60 11.66 -1.72
CA THR A 43 -2.28 11.88 -2.99
C THR A 43 -1.34 11.69 -4.19
N ASP A 44 -1.89 11.54 -5.37
CA ASP A 44 -1.09 11.56 -6.59
C ASP A 44 -0.49 12.96 -6.79
N GLY A 45 0.78 13.04 -7.19
CA GLY A 45 1.50 14.32 -7.31
C GLY A 45 2.09 14.88 -6.00
N SER A 46 1.91 14.22 -4.84
CA SER A 46 2.46 14.68 -3.56
C SER A 46 4.00 14.59 -3.43
N GLY A 47 4.69 13.95 -4.37
CA GLY A 47 6.14 13.77 -4.32
C GLY A 47 6.62 12.47 -3.66
N LYS A 48 5.69 11.65 -3.14
CA LYS A 48 6.02 10.42 -2.40
C LYS A 48 6.91 9.44 -3.16
N SER A 49 6.69 9.22 -4.47
CA SER A 49 7.42 8.18 -5.23
C SER A 49 8.92 8.44 -5.31
N THR A 50 9.34 9.69 -5.47
CA THR A 50 10.77 10.07 -5.44
C THR A 50 11.38 9.80 -4.07
N GLN A 51 10.71 10.20 -3.01
CA GLN A 51 11.19 10.03 -1.65
C GLN A 51 11.23 8.56 -1.23
N LEU A 52 10.22 7.80 -1.61
CA LEU A 52 10.15 6.37 -1.38
C LEU A 52 11.30 5.63 -2.08
N TYR A 53 11.58 5.97 -3.35
CA TYR A 53 12.71 5.40 -4.08
C TYR A 53 14.04 5.70 -3.37
N LEU A 54 14.26 6.94 -2.95
CA LEU A 54 15.49 7.34 -2.26
C LEU A 54 15.61 6.70 -0.87
N LEU A 55 14.51 6.54 -0.13
CA LEU A 55 14.49 5.84 1.15
C LEU A 55 14.83 4.36 0.96
N LYS A 56 14.19 3.72 -0.02
CA LYS A 56 14.48 2.33 -0.38
C LYS A 56 15.96 2.14 -0.69
N ARG A 57 16.54 2.98 -1.56
CA ARG A 57 17.96 2.91 -1.93
C ARG A 57 18.89 3.11 -0.74
N TRP A 58 18.56 4.04 0.16
CA TRP A 58 19.34 4.26 1.37
C TRP A 58 19.34 3.03 2.29
N LEU A 59 18.19 2.38 2.47
CA LEU A 59 18.08 1.17 3.27
C LEU A 59 18.80 -0.02 2.61
N GLU A 60 18.71 -0.16 1.29
CA GLU A 60 19.43 -1.19 0.54
C GLU A 60 20.96 -1.03 0.63
N ILE A 61 21.47 0.22 0.48
CA ILE A 61 22.91 0.53 0.61
C ILE A 61 23.39 0.27 2.04
N GLY A 62 22.53 0.50 3.06
CA GLY A 62 22.81 0.16 4.44
C GLY A 62 22.89 -1.34 4.71
N GLY A 63 22.59 -2.19 3.72
CA GLY A 63 22.65 -3.65 3.83
C GLY A 63 21.55 -4.26 4.69
N TYR A 64 20.48 -3.53 4.98
CA TYR A 64 19.41 -4.04 5.83
C TYR A 64 18.56 -5.09 5.13
N ARG A 65 18.03 -6.05 5.87
CA ARG A 65 17.06 -7.05 5.39
C ARG A 65 15.74 -6.35 5.06
N LEU A 66 15.65 -5.81 3.86
CA LEU A 66 14.55 -5.00 3.36
C LEU A 66 13.70 -5.77 2.37
N HIS A 67 12.38 -5.70 2.53
CA HIS A 67 11.41 -6.07 1.52
C HIS A 67 10.57 -4.86 1.10
N PHE A 68 10.42 -4.69 -0.21
CA PHE A 68 9.58 -3.64 -0.79
C PHE A 68 8.30 -4.23 -1.36
N THR A 69 7.17 -3.65 -1.00
CA THR A 69 5.84 -4.05 -1.51
C THR A 69 5.05 -2.83 -1.96
N GLU A 70 4.23 -2.99 -2.98
CA GLU A 70 3.42 -1.90 -3.54
C GLU A 70 1.95 -2.28 -3.70
N TRP A 71 1.09 -1.28 -3.67
CA TRP A 71 -0.36 -1.44 -3.80
C TRP A 71 -0.77 -2.04 -5.15
N ASN A 72 -1.80 -2.90 -5.17
CA ASN A 72 -2.30 -3.59 -6.37
C ASN A 72 -1.28 -4.50 -7.07
N SER A 73 -0.43 -5.18 -6.30
CA SER A 73 0.62 -6.05 -6.84
C SER A 73 0.31 -7.55 -6.75
N SER A 74 -0.80 -7.94 -6.09
CA SER A 74 -1.19 -9.36 -5.98
C SER A 74 -1.48 -9.98 -7.35
N PRO A 75 -0.81 -11.08 -7.73
CA PRO A 75 -1.10 -11.81 -8.96
C PRO A 75 -2.49 -12.44 -8.96
N LEU A 76 -3.04 -12.75 -7.77
CA LEU A 76 -4.33 -13.42 -7.60
C LEU A 76 -5.49 -12.62 -8.20
N VAL A 77 -5.55 -11.31 -7.94
CA VAL A 77 -6.67 -10.45 -8.37
C VAL A 77 -6.33 -9.50 -9.53
N LYS A 78 -5.06 -9.41 -9.91
CA LYS A 78 -4.57 -8.46 -10.93
C LYS A 78 -5.34 -8.55 -12.26
N SER A 79 -5.64 -9.76 -12.73
CA SER A 79 -6.35 -9.98 -13.99
C SER A 79 -7.82 -9.53 -13.91
N ALA A 80 -8.51 -9.81 -12.79
CA ALA A 80 -9.89 -9.40 -12.56
C ALA A 80 -10.01 -7.88 -12.46
N THR A 81 -9.13 -7.26 -11.65
CA THR A 81 -9.05 -5.80 -11.49
C THR A 81 -8.78 -5.11 -12.83
N ARG A 82 -7.84 -5.61 -13.64
CA ARG A 82 -7.53 -5.05 -14.96
C ARG A 82 -8.73 -5.12 -15.90
N ARG A 83 -9.40 -6.29 -16.01
CA ARG A 83 -10.60 -6.46 -16.86
C ARG A 83 -11.74 -5.56 -16.40
N GLY A 84 -12.01 -5.50 -15.11
CA GLY A 84 -13.03 -4.64 -14.54
C GLY A 84 -12.81 -3.16 -14.85
N ARG A 85 -11.56 -2.68 -14.71
CA ARG A 85 -11.19 -1.30 -15.08
C ARG A 85 -11.32 -1.03 -16.57
N GLN A 86 -10.85 -1.93 -17.44
CA GLN A 86 -10.91 -1.77 -18.89
C GLN A 86 -12.34 -1.68 -19.42
N ARG A 87 -13.23 -2.50 -18.86
CA ARG A 87 -14.64 -2.57 -19.24
C ARG A 87 -15.54 -1.61 -18.46
N ARG A 88 -15.01 -0.80 -17.53
CA ARG A 88 -15.76 0.13 -16.66
C ARG A 88 -16.88 -0.55 -15.87
N LEU A 89 -16.63 -1.77 -15.38
CA LEU A 89 -17.61 -2.57 -14.64
C LEU A 89 -17.53 -2.41 -13.12
N LEU A 90 -16.51 -1.69 -12.61
CA LEU A 90 -16.27 -1.59 -11.18
C LEU A 90 -17.15 -0.51 -10.56
N THR A 91 -18.08 -0.95 -9.70
CA THR A 91 -18.77 -0.07 -8.76
C THR A 91 -17.84 0.26 -7.58
N PRO A 92 -18.11 1.29 -6.78
CA PRO A 92 -17.32 1.61 -5.60
C PRO A 92 -17.11 0.40 -4.67
N THR A 93 -18.17 -0.33 -4.35
CA THR A 93 -18.11 -1.53 -3.49
C THR A 93 -17.27 -2.65 -4.10
N THR A 94 -17.50 -2.99 -5.38
CA THR A 94 -16.73 -4.06 -6.06
C THR A 94 -15.26 -3.68 -6.16
N PHE A 95 -14.96 -2.39 -6.40
CA PHE A 95 -13.59 -1.90 -6.47
C PHE A 95 -12.87 -2.04 -5.11
N SER A 96 -13.55 -1.65 -4.03
CA SER A 96 -13.02 -1.79 -2.67
C SER A 96 -12.79 -3.26 -2.28
N LEU A 97 -13.71 -4.17 -2.62
CA LEU A 97 -13.53 -5.60 -2.37
C LEU A 97 -12.35 -6.20 -3.14
N LEU A 98 -12.12 -5.78 -4.39
CA LEU A 98 -10.94 -6.20 -5.15
C LEU A 98 -9.64 -5.67 -4.54
N HIS A 99 -9.63 -4.42 -4.03
CA HIS A 99 -8.49 -3.87 -3.30
C HIS A 99 -8.23 -4.64 -2.00
N ALA A 100 -9.30 -5.00 -1.27
CA ALA A 100 -9.18 -5.77 -0.04
C ALA A 100 -8.65 -7.18 -0.29
N ALA A 101 -9.09 -7.84 -1.36
CA ALA A 101 -8.59 -9.16 -1.76
C ALA A 101 -7.11 -9.10 -2.19
N ASP A 102 -6.70 -8.06 -2.94
CA ASP A 102 -5.28 -7.80 -3.26
C ASP A 102 -4.44 -7.64 -2.00
N PHE A 103 -4.93 -6.82 -1.08
CA PHE A 103 -4.21 -6.55 0.16
C PHE A 103 -4.14 -7.78 1.06
N ALA A 104 -5.21 -8.56 1.19
CA ALA A 104 -5.24 -9.79 1.99
C ALA A 104 -4.18 -10.80 1.49
N ASP A 105 -4.13 -11.04 0.19
CA ASP A 105 -3.13 -11.94 -0.42
C ASP A 105 -1.70 -11.47 -0.14
N ARG A 106 -1.42 -10.16 -0.30
CA ARG A 106 -0.10 -9.58 0.00
C ARG A 106 0.22 -9.62 1.49
N CYS A 107 -0.76 -9.33 2.33
CA CYS A 107 -0.60 -9.32 3.78
C CYS A 107 -0.20 -10.71 4.29
N GLU A 108 -0.92 -11.75 3.87
CA GLU A 108 -0.71 -13.12 4.33
C GLU A 108 0.53 -13.77 3.74
N ARG A 109 0.83 -13.52 2.46
CA ARG A 109 1.94 -14.20 1.75
C ARG A 109 3.26 -13.45 1.78
N GLN A 110 3.25 -12.15 2.06
CA GLN A 110 4.47 -11.34 2.02
C GLN A 110 4.68 -10.56 3.31
N ILE A 111 3.75 -9.66 3.68
CA ILE A 111 3.98 -8.70 4.76
C ILE A 111 4.14 -9.43 6.10
N MET A 112 3.16 -10.23 6.51
CA MET A 112 3.18 -10.90 7.81
C MET A 112 4.34 -11.91 7.96
N PRO A 113 4.62 -12.81 7.00
CA PRO A 113 5.77 -13.71 7.11
C PRO A 113 7.10 -12.98 7.22
N LEU A 114 7.27 -11.88 6.51
CA LEU A 114 8.50 -11.07 6.56
C LEU A 114 8.64 -10.31 7.87
N LEU A 115 7.54 -9.77 8.42
CA LEU A 115 7.54 -9.17 9.75
C LEU A 115 7.86 -10.21 10.84
N GLN A 116 7.36 -11.43 10.71
CA GLN A 116 7.69 -12.56 11.60
C GLN A 116 9.16 -13.00 11.44
N GLY A 117 9.70 -12.91 10.23
CA GLY A 117 11.09 -13.25 9.89
C GLY A 117 12.10 -12.14 10.20
N ASP A 118 11.73 -11.10 10.97
CA ASP A 118 12.61 -9.99 11.34
C ASP A 118 13.15 -9.19 10.15
N TYR A 119 12.27 -8.91 9.15
CA TYR A 119 12.56 -8.04 8.02
C TYR A 119 12.01 -6.63 8.25
N LEU A 120 12.67 -5.66 7.61
CA LEU A 120 12.14 -4.33 7.43
C LEU A 120 11.25 -4.32 6.17
N VAL A 121 9.97 -4.07 6.33
CA VAL A 121 9.01 -3.99 5.21
C VAL A 121 8.74 -2.53 4.90
N LEU A 122 8.99 -2.12 3.65
CA LEU A 122 8.69 -0.78 3.12
C LEU A 122 7.55 -0.88 2.11
N ALA A 123 6.41 -0.27 2.43
CA ALA A 123 5.20 -0.34 1.61
C ALA A 123 4.93 0.99 0.89
N ASP A 124 4.85 0.95 -0.46
CA ASP A 124 4.25 2.02 -1.25
C ASP A 124 2.74 1.86 -1.23
N ARG A 125 2.09 2.67 -0.42
CA ARG A 125 0.67 2.61 -0.08
C ARG A 125 0.30 1.37 0.75
N TYR A 126 -0.69 1.58 1.59
CA TYR A 126 -1.21 0.58 2.53
C TYR A 126 -2.74 0.66 2.63
N ILE A 127 -3.33 0.16 3.71
CA ILE A 127 -4.79 0.21 3.94
C ILE A 127 -5.34 1.65 3.92
N TYR A 128 -4.54 2.64 4.25
CA TYR A 128 -4.94 4.05 4.28
C TYR A 128 -5.25 4.59 2.88
N THR A 129 -4.59 4.06 1.84
CA THR A 129 -4.98 4.34 0.45
C THR A 129 -6.41 3.87 0.15
N ALA A 130 -6.84 2.69 0.67
CA ALA A 130 -8.21 2.24 0.54
C ALA A 130 -9.16 3.13 1.36
N PHE A 131 -8.80 3.45 2.60
CA PHE A 131 -9.62 4.33 3.44
C PHE A 131 -9.86 5.68 2.77
N ALA A 132 -8.83 6.30 2.19
CA ALA A 132 -8.98 7.57 1.52
C ALA A 132 -9.73 7.47 0.18
N ARG A 133 -9.29 6.57 -0.71
CA ARG A 133 -9.83 6.49 -2.08
C ARG A 133 -11.22 5.88 -2.16
N ASP A 134 -11.49 4.88 -1.34
CA ASP A 134 -12.77 4.19 -1.38
C ASP A 134 -13.83 4.94 -0.58
N ALA A 135 -13.46 5.65 0.52
CA ALA A 135 -14.35 6.60 1.18
C ALA A 135 -14.69 7.79 0.26
N ALA A 136 -13.72 8.33 -0.48
CA ALA A 136 -13.96 9.37 -1.48
C ALA A 136 -14.91 8.91 -2.60
N ARG A 137 -15.07 7.59 -2.81
CA ARG A 137 -16.06 6.97 -3.70
C ARG A 137 -17.41 6.69 -3.05
N GLY A 138 -17.57 6.99 -1.76
CA GLY A 138 -18.81 6.81 -1.02
C GLY A 138 -18.90 5.50 -0.23
N CYS A 139 -17.83 4.72 -0.13
CA CYS A 139 -17.82 3.56 0.76
C CYS A 139 -17.80 4.03 2.23
N PRO A 140 -18.65 3.46 3.12
CA PRO A 140 -18.70 3.89 4.52
C PRO A 140 -17.36 3.64 5.25
N ALA A 141 -16.81 4.65 5.90
CA ALA A 141 -15.51 4.58 6.58
C ALA A 141 -15.45 3.44 7.61
N ARG A 142 -16.52 3.22 8.39
CA ARG A 142 -16.62 2.13 9.37
C ARG A 142 -16.53 0.75 8.69
N TRP A 143 -17.16 0.59 7.53
CA TRP A 143 -17.12 -0.65 6.77
C TRP A 143 -15.70 -0.91 6.25
N LEU A 144 -15.03 0.10 5.70
CA LEU A 144 -13.65 0.01 5.25
C LEU A 144 -12.71 -0.40 6.38
N ARG A 145 -12.79 0.27 7.54
CA ARG A 145 -11.96 -0.08 8.70
C ARG A 145 -12.20 -1.51 9.18
N ASN A 146 -13.43 -1.99 9.15
CA ASN A 146 -13.74 -3.38 9.49
C ASN A 146 -13.17 -4.37 8.48
N LEU A 147 -13.21 -4.05 7.18
CA LEU A 147 -12.73 -4.88 6.09
C LEU A 147 -11.22 -5.14 6.18
N TYR A 148 -10.44 -4.16 6.67
CA TYR A 148 -8.98 -4.25 6.80
C TYR A 148 -8.49 -4.48 8.24
N ARG A 149 -9.35 -4.93 9.16
CA ARG A 149 -8.97 -5.14 10.58
C ARG A 149 -7.85 -6.14 10.80
N PHE A 150 -7.60 -7.02 9.86
CA PHE A 150 -6.52 -8.01 9.89
C PHE A 150 -5.13 -7.42 9.60
N ALA A 151 -5.06 -6.19 9.10
CA ALA A 151 -3.81 -5.56 8.71
C ALA A 151 -2.95 -5.21 9.93
N PRO A 152 -1.63 -5.54 9.92
CA PRO A 152 -0.70 -5.05 10.94
C PRO A 152 -0.67 -3.52 11.00
N VAL A 153 -0.57 -2.98 12.22
CA VAL A 153 -0.40 -1.53 12.40
C VAL A 153 1.05 -1.17 12.05
N PRO A 154 1.31 -0.19 11.18
CA PRO A 154 2.66 0.22 10.85
C PRO A 154 3.42 0.86 12.02
N ASP A 155 4.75 0.67 12.08
CA ASP A 155 5.62 1.37 13.01
C ASP A 155 5.78 2.84 12.62
N ILE A 156 5.80 3.13 11.31
CA ILE A 156 5.85 4.47 10.76
C ILE A 156 4.92 4.56 9.56
N THR A 157 4.03 5.55 9.57
CA THR A 157 3.25 5.94 8.39
C THR A 157 3.63 7.36 7.98
N PHE A 158 4.41 7.50 6.90
CA PHE A 158 4.69 8.80 6.30
C PHE A 158 3.53 9.23 5.41
N TYR A 159 2.98 10.39 5.68
CA TYR A 159 1.95 11.00 4.85
C TYR A 159 2.51 12.25 4.15
N PHE A 160 2.69 12.15 2.82
CA PHE A 160 3.10 13.27 1.98
C PHE A 160 1.91 14.14 1.65
N ARG A 161 1.79 15.26 2.38
CA ARG A 161 0.76 16.26 2.17
C ARG A 161 1.29 17.37 1.27
N ALA A 162 0.68 17.53 0.10
CA ALA A 162 0.93 18.67 -0.78
C ALA A 162 -0.38 19.44 -0.99
N PRO A 163 -0.36 20.77 -1.16
CA PRO A 163 -1.52 21.54 -1.58
C PRO A 163 -2.13 20.94 -2.86
N LEU A 164 -3.48 20.91 -2.92
CA LEU A 164 -4.20 20.29 -4.02
C LEU A 164 -3.72 20.78 -5.38
N ASP A 165 -3.62 22.09 -5.56
CA ASP A 165 -3.25 22.68 -6.85
C ASP A 165 -1.81 22.32 -7.26
N VAL A 166 -0.88 22.22 -6.30
CA VAL A 166 0.49 21.75 -6.56
C VAL A 166 0.48 20.27 -7.01
N ALA A 167 -0.26 19.42 -6.33
CA ALA A 167 -0.35 18.00 -6.66
C ALA A 167 -1.00 17.78 -8.03
N VAL A 168 -2.11 18.46 -8.30
CA VAL A 168 -2.82 18.42 -9.59
C VAL A 168 -1.93 18.93 -10.72
N HIS A 169 -1.28 20.09 -10.54
CA HIS A 169 -0.38 20.64 -11.55
C HIS A 169 0.76 19.66 -11.90
N ARG A 170 1.40 19.05 -10.90
CA ARG A 170 2.47 18.06 -11.12
C ARG A 170 2.01 16.85 -11.94
N ILE A 171 0.80 16.36 -11.68
CA ILE A 171 0.24 15.23 -12.43
C ILE A 171 -0.11 15.62 -13.85
N LEU A 172 -0.81 16.73 -14.05
CA LEU A 172 -1.26 17.17 -15.38
C LEU A 172 -0.08 17.57 -16.29
N SER A 173 0.99 18.15 -15.71
CA SER A 173 2.21 18.49 -16.45
C SER A 173 3.08 17.27 -16.76
N GLY A 174 3.03 16.23 -15.93
CA GLY A 174 3.89 15.04 -16.05
C GLY A 174 3.26 13.88 -16.81
N ARG A 175 1.94 13.92 -17.08
CA ARG A 175 1.22 12.81 -17.72
C ARG A 175 0.30 13.28 -18.83
N PRO A 176 0.47 12.75 -20.05
CA PRO A 176 -0.34 13.17 -21.20
C PRO A 176 -1.82 12.73 -21.11
N LYS A 177 -2.11 11.72 -20.27
CA LYS A 177 -3.48 11.17 -20.16
C LYS A 177 -3.76 10.58 -18.79
N LEU A 178 -4.81 11.07 -18.13
CA LEU A 178 -5.35 10.50 -16.91
C LEU A 178 -6.18 9.24 -17.21
N LYS A 179 -6.05 8.19 -16.37
CA LYS A 179 -6.90 7.00 -16.48
C LYS A 179 -8.29 7.28 -15.92
N TYR A 180 -9.30 6.57 -16.42
CA TYR A 180 -10.72 6.77 -16.08
C TYR A 180 -10.97 6.76 -14.57
N TYR A 181 -10.59 5.69 -13.87
CA TYR A 181 -10.76 5.57 -12.41
C TYR A 181 -9.78 6.42 -11.59
N GLU A 182 -8.63 6.78 -12.14
CA GLU A 182 -7.68 7.70 -11.50
C GLU A 182 -8.25 9.13 -11.46
N ALA A 183 -8.95 9.49 -12.49
CA ALA A 183 -9.62 10.78 -12.60
C ALA A 183 -10.99 10.84 -11.89
N GLY A 184 -11.45 9.75 -11.26
CA GLY A 184 -12.76 9.73 -10.61
C GLY A 184 -13.94 9.85 -11.58
N MET A 185 -13.75 9.52 -12.88
CA MET A 185 -14.81 9.59 -13.89
C MET A 185 -15.97 8.63 -13.62
N ASP A 186 -15.73 7.61 -12.82
CA ASP A 186 -16.72 6.65 -12.31
C ASP A 186 -17.73 7.28 -11.35
N LEU A 187 -17.43 8.48 -10.84
CA LEU A 187 -18.26 9.21 -9.87
C LEU A 187 -19.13 10.28 -10.51
N GLY A 188 -18.93 10.57 -11.80
CA GLY A 188 -19.73 11.56 -12.52
C GLY A 188 -19.62 13.01 -11.98
N MET A 189 -18.50 13.36 -11.32
CA MET A 189 -18.33 14.68 -10.70
C MET A 189 -18.16 15.80 -11.73
N SER A 190 -17.60 15.51 -12.90
CA SER A 190 -17.47 16.42 -14.04
C SER A 190 -17.33 15.62 -15.32
N TYR A 191 -17.78 16.19 -16.43
CA TYR A 191 -17.52 15.66 -17.79
C TYR A 191 -16.08 15.92 -18.23
N ASP A 192 -15.46 17.00 -17.75
CA ASP A 192 -14.04 17.27 -17.96
C ASP A 192 -13.18 16.39 -17.06
N ARG A 193 -12.21 15.71 -17.68
CA ARG A 193 -11.38 14.72 -16.96
C ARG A 193 -10.40 15.36 -15.99
N ALA A 194 -9.88 16.52 -16.31
CA ALA A 194 -8.94 17.23 -15.44
C ALA A 194 -9.67 17.80 -14.21
N GLU A 195 -10.86 18.35 -14.42
CA GLU A 195 -11.71 18.84 -13.34
C GLU A 195 -12.23 17.70 -12.46
N SER A 196 -12.69 16.58 -13.06
CA SER A 196 -13.07 15.38 -12.31
C SER A 196 -11.90 14.87 -11.45
N PHE A 197 -10.68 14.83 -12.00
CA PHE A 197 -9.48 14.47 -11.25
C PHE A 197 -9.25 15.41 -10.06
N ARG A 198 -9.32 16.72 -10.29
CA ARG A 198 -9.15 17.74 -9.23
C ARG A 198 -10.15 17.55 -8.09
N LEU A 199 -11.43 17.41 -8.42
CA LEU A 199 -12.49 17.18 -7.43
C LEU A 199 -12.29 15.86 -6.66
N PHE A 200 -11.89 14.81 -7.35
CA PHE A 200 -11.64 13.52 -6.71
C PHE A 200 -10.40 13.55 -5.81
N GLN A 201 -9.31 14.20 -6.24
CA GLN A 201 -8.12 14.38 -5.40
C GLN A 201 -8.41 15.24 -4.16
N ALA A 202 -9.28 16.24 -4.28
CA ALA A 202 -9.71 17.03 -3.12
C ALA A 202 -10.39 16.14 -2.05
N ARG A 203 -11.34 15.30 -2.45
CA ARG A 203 -11.99 14.35 -1.53
C ARG A 203 -11.01 13.37 -0.91
N ILE A 204 -10.06 12.86 -1.69
CA ILE A 204 -9.01 11.94 -1.17
C ILE A 204 -8.13 12.66 -0.14
N LEU A 205 -7.76 13.91 -0.40
CA LEU A 205 -6.96 14.72 0.53
C LEU A 205 -7.70 14.92 1.86
N GLU A 206 -8.99 15.27 1.81
CA GLU A 206 -9.85 15.40 3.00
C GLU A 206 -9.91 14.11 3.82
N GLU A 207 -10.03 12.96 3.16
CA GLU A 207 -10.05 11.67 3.86
C GLU A 207 -8.69 11.34 4.50
N TYR A 208 -7.57 11.67 3.86
CA TYR A 208 -6.25 11.53 4.48
C TYR A 208 -6.09 12.47 5.67
N ASP A 209 -6.52 13.72 5.55
CA ASP A 209 -6.39 14.70 6.64
C ASP A 209 -7.19 14.27 7.89
N LYS A 210 -8.35 13.61 7.73
CA LYS A 210 -9.11 13.01 8.85
C LYS A 210 -8.35 11.89 9.57
N MET A 211 -7.40 11.22 8.90
CA MET A 211 -6.63 10.11 9.47
C MET A 211 -5.35 10.55 10.18
N VAL A 212 -4.91 11.81 10.02
CA VAL A 212 -3.62 12.29 10.54
C VAL A 212 -3.47 11.99 12.03
N ASP A 213 -4.44 12.40 12.83
CA ASP A 213 -4.38 12.24 14.28
C ASP A 213 -4.82 10.84 14.75
N THR A 214 -5.83 10.27 14.09
CA THR A 214 -6.42 8.99 14.48
C THR A 214 -5.51 7.79 14.18
N ASP A 215 -4.67 7.90 13.16
CA ASP A 215 -3.80 6.82 12.68
C ASP A 215 -2.29 7.16 12.85
N ASN A 216 -1.97 8.19 13.65
CA ASN A 216 -0.60 8.59 14.01
C ASN A 216 0.32 8.82 12.80
N PHE A 217 -0.14 9.55 11.79
CA PHE A 217 0.65 9.84 10.61
C PHE A 217 1.81 10.81 10.91
N VAL A 218 2.96 10.52 10.36
CA VAL A 218 4.05 11.47 10.27
C VAL A 218 3.85 12.31 9.01
N VAL A 219 3.32 13.52 9.18
CA VAL A 219 3.03 14.41 8.05
C VAL A 219 4.31 15.05 7.55
N LEU A 220 4.53 14.94 6.24
CA LEU A 220 5.65 15.55 5.53
C LEU A 220 5.13 16.55 4.50
N ASP A 221 5.71 17.74 4.47
CA ASP A 221 5.36 18.78 3.50
C ASP A 221 5.91 18.41 2.11
N GLY A 222 5.03 17.91 1.24
CA GLY A 222 5.36 17.50 -0.14
C GLY A 222 5.83 18.64 -1.06
N THR A 223 5.93 19.89 -0.58
CA THR A 223 6.46 21.03 -1.31
C THR A 223 7.95 21.28 -1.05
N LEU A 224 8.47 20.71 0.03
CA LEU A 224 9.88 20.90 0.40
C LEU A 224 10.85 20.30 -0.63
N PRO A 225 12.07 20.82 -0.72
CA PRO A 225 13.13 20.25 -1.55
C PRO A 225 13.39 18.76 -1.23
N VAL A 226 13.71 17.99 -2.26
CA VAL A 226 13.89 16.53 -2.17
C VAL A 226 14.89 16.13 -1.08
N ASN A 227 16.04 16.82 -0.99
CA ASN A 227 17.07 16.53 0.00
C ASN A 227 16.63 16.81 1.45
N LYS A 228 15.84 17.87 1.67
CA LYS A 228 15.28 18.20 2.98
C LYS A 228 14.31 17.11 3.44
N LEU A 229 13.37 16.74 2.60
CA LEU A 229 12.41 15.66 2.89
C LEU A 229 13.11 14.33 3.15
N GLN A 230 14.10 14.00 2.33
CA GLN A 230 14.84 12.76 2.48
C GLN A 230 15.63 12.72 3.80
N LYS A 231 16.22 13.84 4.21
CA LYS A 231 16.86 13.94 5.52
C LYS A 231 15.87 13.73 6.65
N GLN A 232 14.72 14.40 6.63
CA GLN A 232 13.68 14.24 7.65
C GLN A 232 13.20 12.77 7.75
N MET A 233 12.94 12.12 6.60
CA MET A 233 12.51 10.71 6.61
C MET A 233 13.56 9.79 7.24
N ARG A 234 14.83 9.95 6.87
CA ARG A 234 15.93 9.13 7.41
C ARG A 234 16.11 9.35 8.92
N ASP A 235 16.08 10.59 9.37
CA ASP A 235 16.20 10.95 10.78
C ASP A 235 15.06 10.33 11.59
N ILE A 236 13.82 10.35 11.08
CA ILE A 236 12.65 9.76 11.72
C ILE A 236 12.76 8.22 11.74
N VAL A 237 13.16 7.59 10.64
CA VAL A 237 13.36 6.14 10.59
C VAL A 237 14.44 5.74 11.60
N ALA A 238 15.58 6.41 11.63
CA ALA A 238 16.68 6.12 12.54
C ALA A 238 16.32 6.33 14.03
N SER A 239 15.39 7.27 14.30
CA SER A 239 14.94 7.53 15.69
C SER A 239 13.88 6.54 16.19
N LYS A 240 13.04 6.01 15.31
CA LYS A 240 11.92 5.14 15.67
C LYS A 240 12.22 3.65 15.50
N ILE A 241 13.15 3.31 14.62
CA ILE A 241 13.50 1.93 14.27
C ILE A 241 14.98 1.68 14.55
N GLU A 242 15.27 0.68 15.34
CA GLU A 242 16.65 0.22 15.60
C GLU A 242 17.19 -0.53 14.36
N LEU A 243 17.68 0.22 13.38
CA LEU A 243 18.09 -0.31 12.07
C LEU A 243 19.17 -1.40 12.18
N LYS A 244 20.04 -1.36 13.20
CA LYS A 244 21.10 -2.37 13.42
C LYS A 244 20.55 -3.78 13.52
N ARG A 245 19.32 -3.97 14.02
CA ARG A 245 18.66 -5.28 14.11
C ARG A 245 18.42 -5.93 12.76
N PHE A 246 18.28 -5.12 11.71
CA PHE A 246 18.02 -5.55 10.33
C PHE A 246 19.30 -5.71 9.50
N ALA A 247 20.48 -5.47 10.09
CA ALA A 247 21.75 -5.72 9.42
C ALA A 247 21.91 -7.22 9.09
N PRO A 248 22.72 -7.57 8.07
CA PRO A 248 23.02 -8.96 7.76
C PRO A 248 23.59 -9.66 9.00
N ARG A 249 23.07 -10.84 9.31
CA ARG A 249 23.71 -11.68 10.32
C ARG A 249 25.01 -12.19 9.71
N LEU A 250 26.15 -11.75 10.22
CA LEU A 250 27.42 -12.38 9.89
C LEU A 250 27.33 -13.85 10.34
N PRO A 251 27.82 -14.81 9.56
CA PRO A 251 27.96 -16.17 10.04
C PRO A 251 28.82 -16.13 11.32
N GLU A 252 28.39 -16.85 12.35
CA GLU A 252 29.22 -17.02 13.53
C GLU A 252 30.54 -17.69 13.09
N PRO A 253 31.69 -17.21 13.54
CA PRO A 253 32.95 -17.89 13.26
C PRO A 253 32.87 -19.30 13.85
N GLU A 254 33.17 -20.32 12.99
CA GLU A 254 33.29 -21.72 13.42
C GLU A 254 34.41 -21.93 14.43
#